data_ac648a76835947b2a3d68aaf62bb4074
#
_entry.id   ac648a76835947b2a3d68aaf62bb4074
#
_cell.length_a   1.000
_cell.length_b   1.000
_cell.length_c   1.000
_cell.angle_alpha   90.00
_cell.angle_beta   90.00
_cell.angle_gamma   90.00
#
_symmetry.space_group_name_H-M   'P 1'
#
loop_
_entity.id
_entity.type
_entity.pdbx_description
1 polymer ?
#
loop_
_entity_poly.entity_id
_entity_poly.type
_entity_poly.pdbx_seq_one_letter_code
_entity_poly.pdbx_strand_id
1 'polypeptide(L)'
;MPHDQNLALNLVGTYISTDYQYRMREYTFNKSPDESVKNAPLTDYSYDATGRKRSLIGEGTYSKNWKQMALSVGGQYNISHTDNIYVGSSNADTELKYSNLYLFTQLQGQQKWFSYQVGVGATRSSIHQGENGYSKWLFRPQVTLQAKASDRLSFKWSSKITSDIPSLSDLSELRQYSNSFEARDGNSGLKPFTGYNNTLSASWNIPLMSVYLEGNWTYYDKPIATSILPEKREDGSYLFVSKPENQKSHDYKHLLLTPEVHLIKDHLDLNLMCEYQNVKTKGLDYSHEFNYFSYGAEIRYMTGNWNIGYGAYKVEKSFWGEKTNGGEPTSNLAVTYSYKNWQFGVLGLFVFYPHGCVYKDELFNKYVQQKNKVRLADQGNMLVFTASFNFSHGRRYHTGSRKLNNSDRDNGIR
;
A
#
# COMPACT_ATOMS: atom_id res chain seq x y z
N MET A 1 17.11 -29.14 -17.86
CA MET A 1 18.23 -28.23 -17.59
C MET A 1 19.15 -28.89 -16.59
N PRO A 2 20.49 -28.66 -16.62
CA PRO A 2 21.40 -29.12 -15.57
C PRO A 2 20.88 -28.66 -14.19
N HIS A 3 21.12 -29.47 -13.16
CA HIS A 3 20.50 -29.33 -11.81
C HIS A 3 20.68 -27.95 -11.13
N ASP A 4 21.57 -27.08 -11.62
CA ASP A 4 21.92 -25.79 -11.00
C ASP A 4 21.39 -24.59 -11.79
N GLN A 5 20.52 -24.79 -12.77
CA GLN A 5 19.98 -23.73 -13.63
C GLN A 5 18.45 -23.74 -13.62
N ASN A 6 17.86 -22.57 -13.62
CA ASN A 6 16.41 -22.38 -13.72
C ASN A 6 16.09 -21.26 -14.72
N LEU A 7 15.16 -21.52 -15.64
CA LEU A 7 14.55 -20.51 -16.51
C LEU A 7 13.07 -20.46 -16.20
N ALA A 8 12.60 -19.29 -15.79
CA ALA A 8 11.19 -18.99 -15.58
C ALA A 8 10.73 -18.00 -16.65
N LEU A 9 9.68 -18.35 -17.36
CA LEU A 9 8.99 -17.47 -18.32
C LEU A 9 7.54 -17.35 -17.90
N ASN A 10 7.00 -16.14 -17.99
CA ASN A 10 5.62 -15.86 -17.66
C ASN A 10 5.05 -14.84 -18.65
N LEU A 11 3.82 -15.07 -19.09
CA LEU A 11 3.06 -14.16 -19.95
C LEU A 11 1.66 -14.01 -19.39
N VAL A 12 1.23 -12.78 -19.22
CA VAL A 12 -0.09 -12.43 -18.69
C VAL A 12 -0.74 -11.42 -19.60
N GLY A 13 -1.89 -11.76 -20.15
CA GLY A 13 -2.78 -10.84 -20.87
C GLY A 13 -3.94 -10.45 -19.96
N THR A 14 -4.30 -9.17 -19.92
CA THR A 14 -5.43 -8.64 -19.15
C THR A 14 -6.32 -7.82 -20.05
N TYR A 15 -7.62 -8.04 -19.94
CA TYR A 15 -8.66 -7.20 -20.52
C TYR A 15 -9.63 -6.81 -19.41
N ILE A 16 -9.85 -5.51 -19.24
CA ILE A 16 -10.79 -4.95 -18.27
C ILE A 16 -11.76 -4.08 -19.03
N SER A 17 -13.06 -4.31 -18.83
CA SER A 17 -14.14 -3.41 -19.29
C SER A 17 -14.93 -2.99 -18.07
N THR A 18 -15.17 -1.72 -17.92
CA THR A 18 -15.89 -1.14 -16.78
C THR A 18 -16.88 -0.11 -17.30
N ASP A 19 -18.13 -0.27 -16.87
CA ASP A 19 -19.17 0.71 -17.03
C ASP A 19 -19.53 1.24 -15.64
N TYR A 20 -19.50 2.54 -15.47
CA TYR A 20 -19.71 3.20 -14.20
C TYR A 20 -20.58 4.43 -14.36
N GLN A 21 -21.53 4.62 -13.43
CA GLN A 21 -22.39 5.80 -13.39
C GLN A 21 -22.17 6.55 -12.11
N TYR A 22 -21.97 7.84 -12.21
CA TYR A 22 -21.87 8.75 -11.07
C TYR A 22 -22.97 9.78 -11.12
N ARG A 23 -23.63 10.00 -9.99
CA ARG A 23 -24.60 11.07 -9.84
C ARG A 23 -24.52 11.70 -8.45
N MET A 24 -24.45 13.02 -8.41
CA MET A 24 -24.47 13.83 -7.21
C MET A 24 -25.56 14.89 -7.34
N ARG A 25 -26.40 15.01 -6.32
CA ARG A 25 -27.44 16.05 -6.21
C ARG A 25 -27.38 16.71 -4.86
N GLU A 26 -27.40 18.01 -4.84
CA GLU A 26 -27.49 18.84 -3.64
C GLU A 26 -28.81 19.57 -3.62
N TYR A 27 -29.46 19.61 -2.47
CA TYR A 27 -30.72 20.27 -2.25
C TYR A 27 -30.59 21.27 -1.10
N THR A 28 -31.31 22.41 -1.18
CA THR A 28 -31.50 23.28 -0.01
C THR A 28 -32.41 22.59 0.98
N PHE A 29 -31.95 22.48 2.23
CA PHE A 29 -32.79 21.97 3.31
C PHE A 29 -33.66 23.10 3.86
N ASN A 30 -34.94 23.15 3.47
CA ASN A 30 -35.95 24.00 4.12
C ASN A 30 -36.48 23.29 5.36
N LYS A 31 -36.57 23.99 6.49
CA LYS A 31 -37.03 23.44 7.79
C LYS A 31 -38.48 22.94 7.79
N SER A 32 -39.20 23.04 6.70
CA SER A 32 -40.59 22.56 6.58
C SER A 32 -40.59 21.15 5.97
N PRO A 33 -41.07 20.12 6.69
CA PRO A 33 -41.07 18.73 6.22
C PRO A 33 -41.84 18.50 4.92
N ASP A 34 -42.80 19.34 4.59
CA ASP A 34 -43.70 19.17 3.44
C ASP A 34 -43.17 19.80 2.13
N GLU A 35 -42.15 20.64 2.18
CA GLU A 35 -41.63 21.34 1.00
C GLU A 35 -40.35 20.70 0.42
N SER A 36 -39.73 19.76 1.12
CA SER A 36 -38.43 19.20 0.75
C SER A 36 -38.41 18.39 -0.56
N VAL A 37 -39.57 18.01 -1.06
CA VAL A 37 -39.71 17.11 -2.23
C VAL A 37 -39.89 17.87 -3.56
N LYS A 38 -40.12 19.17 -3.54
CA LYS A 38 -40.49 19.95 -4.74
C LYS A 38 -39.42 20.90 -5.27
N ASN A 39 -38.31 21.06 -4.56
CA ASN A 39 -37.27 21.98 -5.02
C ASN A 39 -36.32 21.33 -6.02
N ALA A 40 -36.03 22.01 -7.11
CA ALA A 40 -34.97 21.61 -8.01
C ALA A 40 -33.65 21.52 -7.25
N PRO A 41 -32.78 20.54 -7.55
CA PRO A 41 -31.48 20.45 -6.90
C PRO A 41 -30.68 21.74 -7.18
N LEU A 42 -29.97 22.23 -6.16
CA LEU A 42 -28.98 23.30 -6.31
C LEU A 42 -27.88 22.92 -7.28
N THR A 43 -27.50 21.65 -7.24
CA THR A 43 -26.50 21.06 -8.10
C THR A 43 -27.00 19.66 -8.51
N ASP A 44 -27.04 19.39 -9.81
CA ASP A 44 -27.24 18.05 -10.37
C ASP A 44 -26.04 17.77 -11.30
N TYR A 45 -25.13 16.95 -10.83
CA TYR A 45 -23.93 16.56 -11.56
C TYR A 45 -23.94 15.07 -11.77
N SER A 46 -23.82 14.63 -13.02
CA SER A 46 -23.79 13.19 -13.35
C SER A 46 -22.96 12.95 -14.59
N TYR A 47 -22.34 11.77 -14.65
CA TYR A 47 -21.71 11.26 -15.85
C TYR A 47 -21.78 9.73 -15.89
N ASP A 48 -21.76 9.21 -17.11
CA ASP A 48 -21.53 7.83 -17.42
C ASP A 48 -20.09 7.66 -17.87
N ALA A 49 -19.40 6.64 -17.35
CA ALA A 49 -18.02 6.35 -17.71
C ALA A 49 -17.92 4.93 -18.28
N THR A 50 -17.31 4.82 -19.46
CA THR A 50 -16.95 3.54 -20.07
C THR A 50 -15.45 3.46 -20.18
N GLY A 51 -14.84 2.46 -19.53
CA GLY A 51 -13.40 2.21 -19.55
C GLY A 51 -13.05 0.88 -20.17
N ARG A 52 -12.04 0.87 -21.02
CA ARG A 52 -11.49 -0.35 -21.62
C ARG A 52 -9.99 -0.35 -21.49
N LYS A 53 -9.45 -1.39 -20.85
CA LYS A 53 -8.02 -1.58 -20.74
C LYS A 53 -7.60 -2.91 -21.33
N ARG A 54 -6.53 -2.87 -22.12
CA ARG A 54 -5.84 -4.06 -22.65
C ARG A 54 -4.39 -3.99 -22.21
N SER A 55 -3.87 -5.06 -21.63
CA SER A 55 -2.47 -5.11 -21.24
C SER A 55 -1.83 -6.47 -21.52
N LEU A 56 -0.53 -6.44 -21.69
CA LEU A 56 0.32 -7.63 -21.84
C LEU A 56 1.56 -7.45 -20.97
N ILE A 57 1.83 -8.43 -20.12
CA ILE A 57 3.03 -8.49 -19.28
C ILE A 57 3.81 -9.75 -19.64
N GLY A 58 5.03 -9.57 -20.14
CA GLY A 58 6.01 -10.63 -20.37
C GLY A 58 7.13 -10.56 -19.34
N GLU A 59 7.50 -11.70 -18.77
CA GLU A 59 8.56 -11.82 -17.78
C GLU A 59 9.47 -12.98 -18.12
N GLY A 60 10.79 -12.78 -18.04
CA GLY A 60 11.79 -13.81 -18.17
C GLY A 60 12.84 -13.68 -17.09
N THR A 61 13.15 -14.77 -16.40
CA THR A 61 14.23 -14.82 -15.40
C THR A 61 15.04 -16.08 -15.58
N TYR A 62 16.35 -15.92 -15.77
CA TYR A 62 17.33 -16.99 -15.73
C TYR A 62 18.09 -16.93 -14.42
N SER A 63 18.29 -18.07 -13.76
CA SER A 63 19.08 -18.18 -12.54
C SER A 63 20.04 -19.36 -12.64
N LYS A 64 21.28 -19.12 -12.21
CA LYS A 64 22.33 -20.15 -12.08
C LYS A 64 22.85 -20.17 -10.65
N ASN A 65 22.85 -21.34 -10.06
CA ASN A 65 23.33 -21.57 -8.70
C ASN A 65 24.72 -22.22 -8.73
N TRP A 66 25.56 -21.79 -7.81
CA TRP A 66 26.81 -22.45 -7.43
C TRP A 66 26.73 -22.79 -5.93
N LYS A 67 27.67 -23.54 -5.41
CA LYS A 67 27.61 -24.02 -4.02
C LYS A 67 27.29 -22.92 -2.98
N GLN A 68 27.82 -21.72 -3.16
CA GLN A 68 27.67 -20.63 -2.19
C GLN A 68 27.14 -19.32 -2.79
N MET A 69 26.88 -19.32 -4.10
CA MET A 69 26.43 -18.14 -4.84
C MET A 69 25.33 -18.48 -5.83
N ALA A 70 24.50 -17.51 -6.15
CA ALA A 70 23.54 -17.59 -7.24
C ALA A 70 23.51 -16.26 -8.01
N LEU A 71 23.53 -16.35 -9.33
CA LEU A 71 23.31 -15.23 -10.24
C LEU A 71 21.91 -15.35 -10.83
N SER A 72 21.18 -14.25 -10.83
CA SER A 72 19.90 -14.12 -11.52
C SER A 72 19.96 -12.94 -12.48
N VAL A 73 19.48 -13.17 -13.70
CA VAL A 73 19.35 -12.14 -14.74
C VAL A 73 17.92 -12.23 -15.26
N GLY A 74 17.28 -11.11 -15.45
CA GLY A 74 15.90 -11.14 -15.93
C GLY A 74 15.39 -9.79 -16.38
N GLY A 75 14.15 -9.83 -16.86
CA GLY A 75 13.44 -8.64 -17.25
C GLY A 75 11.93 -8.87 -17.28
N GLN A 76 11.23 -7.76 -17.24
CA GLN A 76 9.78 -7.68 -17.39
C GLN A 76 9.46 -6.56 -18.37
N TYR A 77 8.56 -6.83 -19.27
CA TYR A 77 7.98 -5.82 -20.15
C TYR A 77 6.48 -5.80 -19.96
N ASN A 78 5.95 -4.63 -19.61
CA ASN A 78 4.53 -4.38 -19.47
C ASN A 78 4.13 -3.31 -20.49
N ILE A 79 3.08 -3.59 -21.26
CA ILE A 79 2.46 -2.64 -22.17
C ILE A 79 0.95 -2.64 -21.91
N SER A 80 0.35 -1.45 -21.84
CA SER A 80 -1.09 -1.31 -21.73
C SER A 80 -1.61 -0.14 -22.55
N HIS A 81 -2.84 -0.32 -22.99
CA HIS A 81 -3.65 0.69 -23.66
C HIS A 81 -4.98 0.81 -22.92
N THR A 82 -5.34 2.03 -22.55
CA THR A 82 -6.54 2.33 -21.76
C THR A 82 -7.31 3.45 -22.44
N ASP A 83 -8.58 3.19 -22.73
CA ASP A 83 -9.53 4.16 -23.28
C ASP A 83 -10.63 4.39 -22.24
N ASN A 84 -10.80 5.63 -21.77
CA ASN A 84 -11.84 6.00 -20.81
C ASN A 84 -12.65 7.17 -21.39
N ILE A 85 -13.93 6.93 -21.61
CA ILE A 85 -14.89 7.89 -22.14
C ILE A 85 -15.86 8.25 -21.02
N TYR A 86 -16.01 9.54 -20.78
CA TYR A 86 -16.96 10.12 -19.83
C TYR A 86 -17.95 11.00 -20.57
N VAL A 87 -19.24 10.78 -20.33
CA VAL A 87 -20.33 11.52 -20.97
C VAL A 87 -21.34 11.98 -19.93
N GLY A 88 -21.66 13.27 -19.90
CA GLY A 88 -22.64 13.84 -18.97
C GLY A 88 -22.37 15.30 -18.64
N SER A 89 -22.46 15.65 -17.37
CA SER A 89 -22.16 17.02 -16.92
C SER A 89 -20.69 17.42 -17.12
N SER A 90 -19.79 16.45 -17.17
CA SER A 90 -18.41 16.59 -17.63
C SER A 90 -18.13 15.55 -18.69
N ASN A 91 -17.58 15.98 -19.82
CA ASN A 91 -17.18 15.09 -20.90
C ASN A 91 -15.66 15.03 -20.96
N ALA A 92 -15.12 13.85 -21.06
CA ALA A 92 -13.70 13.62 -21.28
C ALA A 92 -13.52 12.32 -22.08
N ASP A 93 -12.55 12.35 -23.00
CA ASP A 93 -12.09 11.17 -23.73
C ASP A 93 -10.59 11.05 -23.50
N THR A 94 -10.19 10.00 -22.82
CA THR A 94 -8.82 9.81 -22.36
C THR A 94 -8.25 8.54 -22.95
N GLU A 95 -7.32 8.68 -23.89
CA GLU A 95 -6.50 7.59 -24.41
C GLU A 95 -5.14 7.60 -23.71
N LEU A 96 -4.80 6.51 -23.02
CA LEU A 96 -3.54 6.38 -22.31
C LEU A 96 -2.77 5.15 -22.81
N LYS A 97 -1.54 5.38 -23.27
CA LYS A 97 -0.57 4.34 -23.65
C LYS A 97 0.53 4.30 -22.61
N TYR A 98 0.71 3.13 -22.01
CA TYR A 98 1.74 2.89 -21.00
C TYR A 98 2.64 1.75 -21.43
N SER A 99 3.94 1.92 -21.26
CA SER A 99 4.90 0.82 -21.34
C SER A 99 5.97 0.92 -20.27
N ASN A 100 6.38 -0.22 -19.74
CA ASN A 100 7.43 -0.31 -18.72
C ASN A 100 8.34 -1.51 -19.01
N LEU A 101 9.61 -1.24 -19.26
CA LEU A 101 10.65 -2.25 -19.38
C LEU A 101 11.51 -2.20 -18.11
N TYR A 102 11.61 -3.31 -17.41
CA TYR A 102 12.54 -3.50 -16.30
C TYR A 102 13.54 -4.61 -16.63
N LEU A 103 14.82 -4.30 -16.51
CA LEU A 103 15.91 -5.24 -16.65
C LEU A 103 16.72 -5.27 -15.36
N PHE A 104 17.17 -6.46 -14.96
CA PHE A 104 17.96 -6.58 -13.74
C PHE A 104 18.98 -7.72 -13.81
N THR A 105 20.03 -7.56 -13.02
CA THR A 105 20.93 -8.63 -12.62
C THR A 105 21.13 -8.60 -11.11
N GLN A 106 21.23 -9.77 -10.50
CA GLN A 106 21.36 -9.92 -9.05
C GLN A 106 22.30 -11.06 -8.72
N LEU A 107 23.29 -10.78 -7.90
CA LEU A 107 24.19 -11.75 -7.30
C LEU A 107 23.83 -11.91 -5.83
N GLN A 108 23.67 -13.14 -5.37
CA GLN A 108 23.49 -13.46 -3.96
C GLN A 108 24.47 -14.54 -3.54
N GLY A 109 24.91 -14.49 -2.28
CA GLY A 109 25.80 -15.48 -1.74
C GLY A 109 25.66 -15.60 -0.22
N GLN A 110 26.11 -16.74 0.30
CA GLN A 110 26.06 -17.04 1.72
C GLN A 110 27.34 -17.72 2.17
N GLN A 111 27.88 -17.24 3.29
CA GLN A 111 28.96 -17.87 4.05
C GLN A 111 28.47 -18.15 5.47
N LYS A 112 29.29 -18.79 6.33
CA LYS A 112 28.87 -19.18 7.68
C LYS A 112 28.27 -18.04 8.51
N TRP A 113 28.88 -16.89 8.48
CA TRP A 113 28.48 -15.72 9.30
C TRP A 113 27.91 -14.55 8.51
N PHE A 114 27.99 -14.60 7.17
CA PHE A 114 27.63 -13.48 6.30
C PHE A 114 26.86 -13.93 5.08
N SER A 115 25.79 -13.22 4.73
CA SER A 115 25.10 -13.37 3.45
C SER A 115 24.91 -12.01 2.79
N TYR A 116 24.91 -12.00 1.47
CA TYR A 116 24.73 -10.80 0.68
C TYR A 116 23.84 -11.04 -0.52
N GLN A 117 23.16 -9.99 -0.92
CA GLN A 117 22.42 -9.87 -2.16
C GLN A 117 22.68 -8.51 -2.75
N VAL A 118 23.30 -8.45 -3.92
CA VAL A 118 23.59 -7.20 -4.62
C VAL A 118 22.94 -7.29 -5.99
N GLY A 119 22.14 -6.30 -6.32
CA GLY A 119 21.43 -6.24 -7.58
C GLY A 119 21.55 -4.87 -8.20
N VAL A 120 21.57 -4.83 -9.51
CA VAL A 120 21.40 -3.63 -10.31
C VAL A 120 20.29 -3.85 -11.30
N GLY A 121 19.47 -2.84 -11.47
CA GLY A 121 18.39 -2.86 -12.44
C GLY A 121 18.23 -1.50 -13.10
N ALA A 122 17.53 -1.49 -14.22
CA ALA A 122 17.13 -0.27 -14.90
C ALA A 122 15.68 -0.42 -15.38
N THR A 123 14.91 0.63 -15.14
CA THR A 123 13.52 0.71 -15.61
C THR A 123 13.39 1.82 -16.64
N ARG A 124 12.78 1.52 -17.77
CA ARG A 124 12.29 2.53 -18.71
C ARG A 124 10.78 2.57 -18.65
N SER A 125 10.23 3.65 -18.14
CA SER A 125 8.79 3.90 -18.13
C SER A 125 8.45 4.93 -19.19
N SER A 126 7.38 4.67 -19.97
CA SER A 126 6.85 5.58 -20.97
C SER A 126 5.34 5.67 -20.80
N ILE A 127 4.84 6.89 -20.72
CA ILE A 127 3.41 7.20 -20.59
C ILE A 127 3.10 8.25 -21.65
N HIS A 128 2.02 8.05 -22.40
CA HIS A 128 1.51 9.00 -23.38
C HIS A 128 0.01 9.16 -23.20
N GLN A 129 -0.44 10.41 -23.05
CA GLN A 129 -1.85 10.78 -22.96
C GLN A 129 -2.07 12.08 -23.75
N GLY A 130 -2.80 12.01 -24.86
CA GLY A 130 -2.96 13.15 -25.76
C GLY A 130 -1.59 13.68 -26.22
N GLU A 131 -1.36 14.99 -26.04
CA GLU A 131 -0.08 15.66 -26.35
C GLU A 131 0.96 15.49 -25.23
N ASN A 132 0.56 15.02 -24.05
CA ASN A 132 1.45 14.84 -22.92
C ASN A 132 2.15 13.49 -22.98
N GLY A 133 3.46 13.51 -22.83
CA GLY A 133 4.26 12.29 -22.86
C GLY A 133 5.45 12.34 -21.92
N TYR A 134 5.80 11.17 -21.38
CA TYR A 134 6.96 11.00 -20.54
C TYR A 134 7.67 9.71 -20.93
N SER A 135 8.98 9.77 -21.06
CA SER A 135 9.82 8.58 -21.23
C SER A 135 11.16 8.81 -20.54
N LYS A 136 11.51 7.97 -19.56
CA LYS A 136 12.78 8.10 -18.84
C LYS A 136 13.31 6.76 -18.38
N TRP A 137 14.64 6.62 -18.37
CA TRP A 137 15.34 5.56 -17.67
C TRP A 137 15.58 5.93 -16.21
N LEU A 138 15.38 4.97 -15.33
CA LEU A 138 15.75 5.05 -13.92
C LEU A 138 16.63 3.86 -13.56
N PHE A 139 17.78 4.15 -12.94
CA PHE A 139 18.66 3.13 -12.37
C PHE A 139 18.14 2.71 -10.99
N ARG A 140 18.08 1.39 -10.72
CA ARG A 140 17.49 0.78 -9.53
C ARG A 140 18.46 -0.20 -8.86
N PRO A 141 19.50 0.30 -8.18
CA PRO A 141 20.38 -0.54 -7.38
C PRO A 141 19.66 -1.05 -6.14
N GLN A 142 20.07 -2.24 -5.68
CA GLN A 142 19.66 -2.79 -4.41
C GLN A 142 20.79 -3.56 -3.77
N VAL A 143 20.89 -3.48 -2.45
CA VAL A 143 21.85 -4.24 -1.67
C VAL A 143 21.17 -4.73 -0.39
N THR A 144 21.44 -5.97 -0.01
CA THR A 144 21.08 -6.51 1.29
C THR A 144 22.28 -7.27 1.83
N LEU A 145 22.69 -6.90 3.03
CA LEU A 145 23.78 -7.54 3.76
C LEU A 145 23.23 -8.08 5.08
N GLN A 146 23.59 -9.29 5.43
CA GLN A 146 23.22 -9.87 6.71
C GLN A 146 24.46 -10.51 7.34
N ALA A 147 24.71 -10.18 8.61
CA ALA A 147 25.83 -10.72 9.38
C ALA A 147 25.31 -11.37 10.67
N LYS A 148 25.81 -12.56 10.97
CA LYS A 148 25.63 -13.23 12.25
C LYS A 148 26.84 -12.93 13.13
N ALA A 149 26.67 -12.03 14.10
CA ALA A 149 27.74 -11.72 15.06
C ALA A 149 27.94 -12.87 16.07
N SER A 150 26.87 -13.62 16.33
CA SER A 150 26.91 -14.85 17.12
C SER A 150 25.69 -15.72 16.76
N ASP A 151 25.56 -16.90 17.38
CA ASP A 151 24.35 -17.72 17.24
C ASP A 151 23.08 -17.03 17.77
N ARG A 152 23.24 -15.98 18.58
CA ARG A 152 22.17 -15.25 19.22
C ARG A 152 21.91 -13.86 18.64
N LEU A 153 22.88 -13.29 17.91
CA LEU A 153 22.81 -11.91 17.44
C LEU A 153 23.09 -11.82 15.94
N SER A 154 22.15 -11.27 15.21
CA SER A 154 22.30 -11.00 13.78
C SER A 154 21.88 -9.56 13.43
N PHE A 155 22.54 -9.02 12.41
CA PHE A 155 22.24 -7.72 11.82
C PHE A 155 21.90 -7.88 10.36
N LYS A 156 20.97 -7.07 9.88
CA LYS A 156 20.63 -6.99 8.46
C LYS A 156 20.52 -5.53 8.04
N TRP A 157 21.21 -5.17 6.98
CA TRP A 157 21.05 -3.88 6.32
C TRP A 157 20.56 -4.08 4.90
N SER A 158 19.57 -3.28 4.48
CA SER A 158 19.10 -3.25 3.09
C SER A 158 18.96 -1.82 2.61
N SER A 159 19.35 -1.58 1.37
CA SER A 159 19.20 -0.31 0.68
C SER A 159 18.72 -0.56 -0.74
N LYS A 160 17.75 0.21 -1.20
CA LYS A 160 17.23 0.13 -2.57
C LYS A 160 16.71 1.46 -3.06
N ILE A 161 16.86 1.70 -4.38
CA ILE A 161 16.20 2.79 -5.09
C ILE A 161 14.98 2.21 -5.83
N THR A 162 13.83 2.85 -5.65
CA THR A 162 12.57 2.50 -6.31
C THR A 162 12.08 3.65 -7.18
N SER A 163 11.20 3.35 -8.10
CA SER A 163 10.44 4.33 -8.86
C SER A 163 8.99 3.97 -8.81
N ASP A 164 8.17 4.93 -8.46
CA ASP A 164 6.73 4.81 -8.46
C ASP A 164 6.15 5.69 -9.56
N ILE A 165 5.20 5.14 -10.31
CA ILE A 165 4.53 5.80 -11.43
C ILE A 165 3.20 6.40 -10.97
N PRO A 166 2.71 7.47 -11.62
CA PRO A 166 1.35 7.96 -11.38
C PRO A 166 0.31 6.87 -11.60
N SER A 167 -0.76 6.87 -10.81
CA SER A 167 -1.92 6.01 -11.09
C SER A 167 -2.64 6.50 -12.36
N LEU A 168 -3.28 5.59 -13.08
CA LEU A 168 -4.03 5.95 -14.29
C LEU A 168 -5.16 6.95 -13.97
N SER A 169 -5.80 6.77 -12.80
CA SER A 169 -6.83 7.69 -12.33
C SER A 169 -6.29 9.10 -12.04
N ASP A 170 -5.05 9.24 -11.56
CA ASP A 170 -4.45 10.55 -11.32
C ASP A 170 -4.08 11.30 -12.62
N LEU A 171 -3.90 10.57 -13.71
CA LEU A 171 -3.64 11.13 -15.04
C LEU A 171 -4.92 11.55 -15.79
N SER A 172 -6.11 11.06 -15.38
CA SER A 172 -7.38 11.38 -16.04
C SER A 172 -7.69 12.87 -16.01
N GLU A 173 -8.10 13.45 -17.10
CA GLU A 173 -8.43 14.89 -17.23
C GLU A 173 -9.87 15.21 -16.79
N LEU A 174 -10.62 14.21 -16.30
CA LEU A 174 -11.97 14.42 -15.82
C LEU A 174 -11.96 15.28 -14.55
N ARG A 175 -12.74 16.38 -14.56
CA ARG A 175 -13.13 17.09 -13.33
C ARG A 175 -14.34 16.39 -12.71
N GLN A 176 -14.19 15.93 -11.47
CA GLN A 176 -15.25 15.29 -10.69
C GLN A 176 -15.64 16.19 -9.52
N TYR A 177 -16.91 16.53 -9.42
CA TYR A 177 -17.45 17.30 -8.30
C TYR A 177 -17.86 16.36 -7.16
N SER A 178 -17.36 16.63 -5.95
CA SER A 178 -17.78 15.93 -4.74
C SER A 178 -18.99 16.64 -4.09
N ASN A 179 -19.09 17.94 -4.26
CA ASN A 179 -20.20 18.82 -3.82
C ASN A 179 -20.07 20.17 -4.54
N SER A 180 -20.94 21.16 -4.22
CA SER A 180 -20.92 22.48 -4.84
C SER A 180 -19.65 23.29 -4.53
N PHE A 181 -18.86 22.90 -3.53
CA PHE A 181 -17.66 23.63 -3.10
C PHE A 181 -16.37 22.90 -3.39
N GLU A 182 -16.41 21.61 -3.73
CA GLU A 182 -15.24 20.76 -3.87
C GLU A 182 -15.27 19.98 -5.18
N ALA A 183 -14.13 20.02 -5.90
CA ALA A 183 -13.90 19.20 -7.08
C ALA A 183 -12.53 18.52 -7.00
N ARG A 184 -12.38 17.47 -7.77
CA ARG A 184 -11.13 16.77 -7.99
C ARG A 184 -10.80 16.74 -9.46
N ASP A 185 -9.61 17.24 -9.80
CA ASP A 185 -9.02 17.15 -11.13
C ASP A 185 -7.97 16.03 -11.18
N GLY A 186 -7.64 15.60 -12.38
CA GLY A 186 -6.43 14.85 -12.62
C GLY A 186 -5.31 15.74 -13.13
N ASN A 187 -4.17 15.10 -13.42
CA ASN A 187 -3.00 15.79 -13.90
C ASN A 187 -2.21 14.91 -14.87
N SER A 188 -2.43 15.10 -16.17
CA SER A 188 -1.70 14.38 -17.22
C SER A 188 -0.21 14.74 -17.28
N GLY A 189 0.21 15.83 -16.62
CA GLY A 189 1.61 16.26 -16.51
C GLY A 189 2.42 15.59 -15.40
N LEU A 190 1.83 14.65 -14.62
CA LEU A 190 2.52 13.93 -13.56
C LEU A 190 3.70 13.11 -14.09
N LYS A 191 4.77 13.08 -13.27
CA LYS A 191 5.98 12.32 -13.57
C LYS A 191 6.22 11.27 -12.50
N PRO A 192 6.81 10.11 -12.87
CA PRO A 192 7.29 9.15 -11.88
C PRO A 192 8.24 9.79 -10.88
N PHE A 193 8.19 9.32 -9.65
CA PHE A 193 9.05 9.80 -8.58
C PHE A 193 9.98 8.70 -8.06
N THR A 194 11.03 9.11 -7.38
CA THR A 194 12.08 8.21 -6.89
C THR A 194 12.00 8.05 -5.39
N GLY A 195 12.09 6.81 -4.92
CA GLY A 195 12.18 6.46 -3.50
C GLY A 195 13.53 5.86 -3.15
N TYR A 196 14.13 6.34 -2.05
CA TYR A 196 15.36 5.85 -1.44
C TYR A 196 14.99 5.17 -0.12
N ASN A 197 15.11 3.83 -0.07
CA ASN A 197 14.71 3.07 1.11
C ASN A 197 15.95 2.45 1.75
N ASN A 198 16.12 2.68 3.04
CA ASN A 198 17.20 2.11 3.84
C ASN A 198 16.62 1.52 5.12
N THR A 199 16.96 0.27 5.41
CA THR A 199 16.51 -0.45 6.60
C THR A 199 17.70 -1.10 7.27
N LEU A 200 17.85 -0.88 8.56
CA LEU A 200 18.81 -1.56 9.43
C LEU A 200 18.03 -2.29 10.51
N SER A 201 18.27 -3.58 10.66
CA SER A 201 17.64 -4.37 11.73
C SER A 201 18.65 -5.21 12.48
N ALA A 202 18.33 -5.49 13.75
CA ALA A 202 19.04 -6.37 14.64
C ALA A 202 18.07 -7.36 15.28
N SER A 203 18.46 -8.63 15.33
CA SER A 203 17.70 -9.68 16.02
C SER A 203 18.60 -10.32 17.08
N TRP A 204 18.13 -10.32 18.31
CA TRP A 204 18.80 -10.94 19.44
C TRP A 204 17.90 -11.98 20.09
N ASN A 205 18.40 -13.23 20.19
CA ASN A 205 17.61 -14.37 20.65
C ASN A 205 18.35 -15.09 21.80
N ILE A 206 17.68 -15.19 22.93
CA ILE A 206 18.10 -16.02 24.07
C ILE A 206 16.94 -16.92 24.49
N PRO A 207 17.14 -17.97 25.26
CA PRO A 207 16.06 -18.91 25.63
C PRO A 207 14.85 -18.28 26.31
N LEU A 208 15.03 -17.16 27.02
CA LEU A 208 13.96 -16.44 27.71
C LEU A 208 13.31 -15.35 26.86
N MET A 209 14.00 -14.81 25.86
CA MET A 209 13.54 -13.61 25.17
C MET A 209 14.13 -13.52 23.76
N SER A 210 13.32 -13.05 22.82
CA SER A 210 13.74 -12.58 21.50
C SER A 210 13.49 -11.08 21.37
N VAL A 211 14.43 -10.34 20.82
CA VAL A 211 14.28 -8.90 20.58
C VAL A 211 14.57 -8.60 19.11
N TYR A 212 13.64 -7.96 18.45
CA TYR A 212 13.85 -7.40 17.12
C TYR A 212 13.79 -5.88 17.19
N LEU A 213 14.81 -5.24 16.63
CA LEU A 213 14.90 -3.79 16.47
C LEU A 213 15.08 -3.47 14.99
N GLU A 214 14.28 -2.55 14.46
CA GLU A 214 14.40 -2.07 13.09
C GLU A 214 14.33 -0.57 13.03
N GLY A 215 15.28 0.04 12.33
CA GLY A 215 15.25 1.42 11.89
C GLY A 215 15.05 1.47 10.37
N ASN A 216 14.06 2.21 9.92
CA ASN A 216 13.79 2.45 8.50
C ASN A 216 13.88 3.94 8.22
N TRP A 217 14.53 4.29 7.10
CA TRP A 217 14.53 5.62 6.53
C TRP A 217 14.15 5.54 5.06
N THR A 218 13.05 6.20 4.70
CA THR A 218 12.56 6.29 3.33
C THR A 218 12.46 7.76 2.93
N TYR A 219 13.14 8.13 1.87
CA TYR A 219 13.05 9.46 1.28
C TYR A 219 12.47 9.35 -0.14
N TYR A 220 11.44 10.13 -0.42
CA TYR A 220 10.87 10.27 -1.76
C TYR A 220 11.21 11.63 -2.33
N ASP A 221 11.83 11.63 -3.52
CA ASP A 221 12.07 12.83 -4.32
C ASP A 221 10.90 13.04 -5.28
N LYS A 222 10.29 14.20 -5.19
CA LYS A 222 9.13 14.61 -6.00
C LYS A 222 7.93 13.65 -5.91
N PRO A 223 7.51 13.20 -4.69
CA PRO A 223 6.37 12.32 -4.55
C PRO A 223 5.09 12.96 -5.08
N ILE A 224 4.16 12.13 -5.52
CA ILE A 224 2.83 12.58 -5.91
C ILE A 224 1.96 12.66 -4.67
N ALA A 225 1.43 13.85 -4.38
CA ALA A 225 0.43 14.06 -3.36
C ALA A 225 -0.55 15.15 -3.79
N THR A 226 -1.73 15.16 -3.18
CA THR A 226 -2.79 16.08 -3.53
C THR A 226 -2.47 17.49 -3.05
N SER A 227 -2.58 18.47 -3.95
CA SER A 227 -2.67 19.89 -3.64
C SER A 227 -4.14 20.33 -3.69
N ILE A 228 -4.55 21.26 -2.83
CA ILE A 228 -5.90 21.84 -2.83
C ILE A 228 -5.75 23.35 -3.01
N LEU A 229 -6.34 23.88 -4.07
CA LEU A 229 -6.27 25.29 -4.42
C LEU A 229 -7.68 25.87 -4.59
N PRO A 230 -7.93 27.11 -4.11
CA PRO A 230 -9.18 27.80 -4.36
C PRO A 230 -9.21 28.32 -5.80
N GLU A 231 -10.27 28.00 -6.51
CA GLU A 231 -10.61 28.53 -7.84
C GLU A 231 -11.81 29.45 -7.69
N LYS A 232 -11.65 30.73 -8.06
CA LYS A 232 -12.73 31.73 -7.94
C LYS A 232 -13.70 31.56 -9.10
N ARG A 233 -14.99 31.44 -8.79
CA ARG A 233 -16.08 31.37 -9.78
C ARG A 233 -16.57 32.76 -10.20
N GLU A 234 -17.34 32.81 -11.27
CA GLU A 234 -17.93 34.04 -11.79
C GLU A 234 -18.90 34.71 -10.81
N ASP A 235 -19.62 33.93 -10.01
CA ASP A 235 -20.52 34.40 -8.96
C ASP A 235 -19.80 34.92 -7.71
N GLY A 236 -18.46 34.90 -7.71
CA GLY A 236 -17.62 35.33 -6.59
C GLY A 236 -17.39 34.28 -5.51
N SER A 237 -18.04 33.11 -5.59
CA SER A 237 -17.80 31.97 -4.70
C SER A 237 -16.46 31.27 -5.04
N TYR A 238 -16.02 30.37 -4.16
CA TYR A 238 -14.81 29.57 -4.37
C TYR A 238 -15.14 28.09 -4.53
N LEU A 239 -14.49 27.47 -5.49
CA LEU A 239 -14.39 26.02 -5.65
C LEU A 239 -13.01 25.58 -5.16
N PHE A 240 -12.95 24.64 -4.23
CA PHE A 240 -11.70 24.05 -3.77
C PHE A 240 -11.39 22.84 -4.63
N VAL A 241 -10.36 22.97 -5.47
CA VAL A 241 -9.99 21.92 -6.41
C VAL A 241 -8.81 21.14 -5.88
N SER A 242 -9.03 19.86 -5.64
CA SER A 242 -7.99 18.91 -5.29
C SER A 242 -7.36 18.31 -6.55
N LYS A 243 -6.03 18.36 -6.65
CA LYS A 243 -5.28 17.91 -7.84
C LYS A 243 -4.02 17.16 -7.39
N PRO A 244 -3.72 15.97 -7.95
CA PRO A 244 -2.46 15.30 -7.71
C PRO A 244 -1.31 16.07 -8.39
N GLU A 245 -0.23 16.32 -7.65
CA GLU A 245 0.94 17.05 -8.13
C GLU A 245 2.23 16.40 -7.63
N ASN A 246 3.33 16.54 -8.41
CA ASN A 246 4.64 16.19 -7.91
C ASN A 246 5.08 17.23 -6.89
N GLN A 247 5.12 16.85 -5.62
CA GLN A 247 5.53 17.68 -4.48
C GLN A 247 7.07 17.76 -4.39
N LYS A 248 7.61 18.44 -3.38
CA LYS A 248 9.08 18.57 -3.25
C LYS A 248 9.72 17.33 -2.66
N SER A 249 9.26 16.88 -1.48
CA SER A 249 9.83 15.71 -0.81
C SER A 249 8.92 15.12 0.25
N HIS A 250 9.15 13.85 0.56
CA HIS A 250 8.59 13.16 1.71
C HIS A 250 9.69 12.34 2.38
N ASP A 251 9.99 12.65 3.64
CA ASP A 251 11.02 12.00 4.47
C ASP A 251 10.33 11.26 5.61
N TYR A 252 10.43 9.93 5.60
CA TYR A 252 9.83 9.03 6.56
C TYR A 252 10.90 8.30 7.34
N LYS A 253 10.88 8.42 8.65
CA LYS A 253 11.75 7.69 9.59
C LYS A 253 10.89 6.89 10.55
N HIS A 254 11.26 5.66 10.74
CA HIS A 254 10.53 4.70 11.52
C HIS A 254 11.49 3.88 12.38
N LEU A 255 11.14 3.71 13.64
CA LEU A 255 11.85 2.84 14.59
C LEU A 255 10.84 1.88 15.21
N LEU A 256 11.10 0.58 15.06
CA LEU A 256 10.28 -0.50 15.60
C LEU A 256 11.09 -1.33 16.57
N LEU A 257 10.54 -1.57 17.76
CA LEU A 257 11.07 -2.49 18.77
C LEU A 257 10.00 -3.52 19.12
N THR A 258 10.31 -4.79 18.92
CA THR A 258 9.41 -5.91 19.26
C THR A 258 10.13 -6.94 20.11
N PRO A 259 10.10 -6.81 21.45
CA PRO A 259 10.52 -7.87 22.36
C PRO A 259 9.42 -8.93 22.52
N GLU A 260 9.81 -10.19 22.45
CA GLU A 260 9.01 -11.35 22.77
C GLU A 260 9.63 -12.05 24.00
N VAL A 261 8.86 -12.20 25.07
CA VAL A 261 9.31 -12.82 26.33
C VAL A 261 8.60 -14.15 26.50
N HIS A 262 9.37 -15.23 26.64
CA HIS A 262 8.88 -16.57 26.90
C HIS A 262 8.66 -16.76 28.42
N LEU A 263 7.48 -16.33 28.92
CA LEU A 263 7.14 -16.35 30.34
C LEU A 263 7.09 -17.78 30.90
N ILE A 264 6.57 -18.71 30.09
CA ILE A 264 6.61 -20.16 30.37
C ILE A 264 7.06 -20.81 29.06
N LYS A 265 8.22 -21.45 29.10
CA LYS A 265 8.82 -22.09 27.94
C LYS A 265 7.80 -22.98 27.21
N ASP A 266 7.66 -22.78 25.90
CA ASP A 266 6.78 -23.52 25.00
C ASP A 266 5.27 -23.38 25.29
N HIS A 267 4.89 -22.55 26.29
CA HIS A 267 3.50 -22.41 26.69
C HIS A 267 2.97 -20.98 26.74
N LEU A 268 3.73 -20.00 27.21
CA LEU A 268 3.22 -18.65 27.43
C LEU A 268 4.22 -17.62 26.95
N ASP A 269 3.83 -16.90 25.90
CA ASP A 269 4.61 -15.82 25.30
C ASP A 269 3.92 -14.47 25.51
N LEU A 270 4.72 -13.45 25.79
CA LEU A 270 4.31 -12.04 25.78
C LEU A 270 5.08 -11.30 24.68
N ASN A 271 4.37 -10.86 23.67
CA ASN A 271 4.89 -10.01 22.59
C ASN A 271 4.55 -8.54 22.88
N LEU A 272 5.54 -7.68 22.84
CA LEU A 272 5.36 -6.24 22.94
C LEU A 272 5.75 -5.60 21.61
N MET A 273 5.13 -4.46 21.29
CA MET A 273 5.45 -3.64 20.13
C MET A 273 5.55 -2.19 20.58
N CYS A 274 6.63 -1.53 20.22
CA CYS A 274 6.81 -0.09 20.36
C CYS A 274 7.32 0.46 19.04
N GLU A 275 6.65 1.48 18.54
CA GLU A 275 6.91 2.06 17.24
C GLU A 275 6.92 3.59 17.33
N TYR A 276 7.92 4.22 16.73
CA TYR A 276 8.00 5.66 16.60
C TYR A 276 8.18 6.04 15.12
N GLN A 277 7.39 6.99 14.67
CA GLN A 277 7.45 7.54 13.32
C GLN A 277 7.70 9.05 13.38
N ASN A 278 8.60 9.53 12.52
CA ASN A 278 8.78 10.95 12.20
C ASN A 278 8.63 11.09 10.68
N VAL A 279 7.67 11.90 10.25
CA VAL A 279 7.38 12.14 8.84
C VAL A 279 7.47 13.63 8.56
N LYS A 280 8.30 14.01 7.58
CA LYS A 280 8.41 15.39 7.10
C LYS A 280 7.96 15.44 5.65
N THR A 281 6.94 16.23 5.36
CA THR A 281 6.45 16.44 3.99
C THR A 281 6.66 17.88 3.58
N LYS A 282 7.19 18.06 2.37
CA LYS A 282 7.34 19.38 1.75
C LYS A 282 6.62 19.38 0.41
N GLY A 283 5.59 20.17 0.32
CA GLY A 283 4.84 20.39 -0.90
C GLY A 283 5.34 21.61 -1.68
N LEU A 284 4.60 21.98 -2.70
CA LEU A 284 4.85 23.19 -3.48
C LEU A 284 4.67 24.44 -2.61
N ASP A 285 3.65 24.42 -1.73
CA ASP A 285 3.23 25.55 -0.90
C ASP A 285 2.97 25.19 0.59
N TYR A 286 3.36 23.97 1.01
CA TYR A 286 3.22 23.53 2.41
C TYR A 286 4.49 22.85 2.93
N SER A 287 4.60 22.78 4.25
CA SER A 287 5.62 22.00 4.96
C SER A 287 5.05 21.52 6.29
N HIS A 288 4.99 20.21 6.49
CA HIS A 288 4.49 19.60 7.71
C HIS A 288 5.50 18.63 8.29
N GLU A 289 5.47 18.52 9.62
CA GLU A 289 6.16 17.49 10.37
C GLU A 289 5.17 16.77 11.28
N PHE A 290 5.16 15.44 11.20
CA PHE A 290 4.28 14.59 11.96
C PHE A 290 5.08 13.57 12.75
N ASN A 291 4.81 13.50 14.07
CA ASN A 291 5.41 12.53 14.96
C ASN A 291 4.32 11.66 15.57
N TYR A 292 4.52 10.36 15.58
CA TYR A 292 3.57 9.43 16.12
C TYR A 292 4.25 8.29 16.85
N PHE A 293 3.70 7.94 18.03
CA PHE A 293 4.11 6.79 18.81
C PHE A 293 2.97 5.79 18.89
N SER A 294 3.24 4.56 18.48
CA SER A 294 2.34 3.42 18.51
C SER A 294 2.88 2.35 19.44
N TYR A 295 2.01 1.58 20.07
CA TYR A 295 2.38 0.49 20.95
C TYR A 295 1.29 -0.57 20.98
N GLY A 296 1.69 -1.78 21.36
CA GLY A 296 0.77 -2.90 21.51
C GLY A 296 1.39 -4.01 22.35
N ALA A 297 0.52 -4.90 22.77
CA ALA A 297 0.91 -6.12 23.48
C ALA A 297 0.02 -7.28 23.06
N GLU A 298 0.61 -8.47 22.95
CA GLU A 298 -0.09 -9.72 22.72
C GLU A 298 0.42 -10.76 23.72
N ILE A 299 -0.49 -11.43 24.40
CA ILE A 299 -0.21 -12.60 25.21
C ILE A 299 -0.75 -13.82 24.50
N ARG A 300 0.06 -14.88 24.37
CA ARG A 300 -0.29 -16.12 23.71
C ARG A 300 0.01 -17.30 24.61
N TYR A 301 -1.02 -18.12 24.82
CA TYR A 301 -0.91 -19.35 25.59
C TYR A 301 -1.13 -20.56 24.69
N MET A 302 -0.20 -21.52 24.74
CA MET A 302 -0.21 -22.75 23.96
C MET A 302 -0.17 -23.95 24.89
N THR A 303 -1.11 -24.89 24.75
CA THR A 303 -1.13 -26.11 25.50
C THR A 303 -1.80 -27.25 24.74
N GLY A 304 -1.09 -28.33 24.52
CA GLY A 304 -1.58 -29.44 23.72
C GLY A 304 -2.02 -29.00 22.34
N ASN A 305 -3.31 -29.14 22.05
CA ASN A 305 -3.91 -28.76 20.78
C ASN A 305 -4.50 -27.33 20.76
N TRP A 306 -4.41 -26.60 21.86
CA TRP A 306 -4.97 -25.27 22.03
C TRP A 306 -3.93 -24.18 21.83
N ASN A 307 -4.33 -23.12 21.12
CA ASN A 307 -3.60 -21.86 21.03
C ASN A 307 -4.60 -20.72 21.31
N ILE A 308 -4.32 -19.95 22.36
CA ILE A 308 -5.17 -18.85 22.83
C ILE A 308 -4.33 -17.59 22.84
N GLY A 309 -4.73 -16.56 22.10
CA GLY A 309 -4.04 -15.29 22.00
C GLY A 309 -4.98 -14.12 22.27
N TYR A 310 -4.52 -13.15 23.01
CA TYR A 310 -5.17 -11.85 23.15
C TYR A 310 -4.17 -10.74 22.87
N GLY A 311 -4.50 -9.88 21.91
CA GLY A 311 -3.69 -8.73 21.53
C GLY A 311 -4.47 -7.43 21.58
N ALA A 312 -3.82 -6.37 22.05
CA ALA A 312 -4.34 -5.00 22.04
C ALA A 312 -3.29 -4.03 21.51
N TYR A 313 -3.70 -3.19 20.54
CA TYR A 313 -2.78 -2.33 19.81
C TYR A 313 -3.38 -0.93 19.66
N LYS A 314 -2.55 0.09 19.89
CA LYS A 314 -2.82 1.44 19.42
C LYS A 314 -2.53 1.47 17.92
N VAL A 315 -3.55 1.79 17.12
CA VAL A 315 -3.45 1.77 15.66
C VAL A 315 -2.41 2.75 15.16
N GLU A 316 -1.60 2.32 14.23
CA GLU A 316 -0.68 3.16 13.48
C GLU A 316 -1.43 4.25 12.72
N LYS A 317 -0.82 5.44 12.66
CA LYS A 317 -1.26 6.52 11.79
C LYS A 317 -0.25 6.71 10.67
N SER A 318 -0.75 6.86 9.46
CA SER A 318 0.06 7.26 8.31
C SER A 318 -0.11 8.74 8.02
N PHE A 319 0.93 9.38 7.50
CA PHE A 319 0.89 10.77 7.04
C PHE A 319 1.47 10.84 5.62
N TRP A 320 0.70 11.43 4.69
CA TRP A 320 1.13 11.61 3.30
C TRP A 320 0.61 12.94 2.76
N GLY A 321 1.51 13.74 2.18
CA GLY A 321 1.16 15.09 1.75
C GLY A 321 0.72 15.95 2.94
N GLU A 322 -0.54 16.30 2.97
CA GLU A 322 -1.19 17.07 4.04
C GLU A 322 -2.25 16.26 4.80
N LYS A 323 -2.31 14.93 4.61
CA LYS A 323 -3.37 14.08 5.15
C LYS A 323 -2.82 13.02 6.10
N THR A 324 -3.48 12.86 7.28
CA THR A 324 -3.30 11.69 8.15
C THR A 324 -4.43 10.69 7.93
N ASN A 325 -4.11 9.41 7.99
CA ASN A 325 -5.08 8.33 8.06
C ASN A 325 -4.76 7.45 9.26
N GLY A 326 -5.78 7.02 9.99
CA GLY A 326 -5.63 6.14 11.12
C GLY A 326 -6.97 5.68 11.67
N GLY A 327 -6.95 4.61 12.45
CA GLY A 327 -8.12 4.06 13.14
C GLY A 327 -8.06 4.28 14.65
N GLU A 328 -8.94 3.64 15.37
CA GLU A 328 -8.90 3.53 16.84
C GLU A 328 -8.08 2.31 17.26
N PRO A 329 -7.65 2.26 18.53
CA PRO A 329 -7.04 1.07 19.11
C PRO A 329 -7.88 -0.17 18.85
N THR A 330 -7.23 -1.28 18.54
CA THR A 330 -7.90 -2.55 18.27
C THR A 330 -7.54 -3.57 19.32
N SER A 331 -8.42 -4.54 19.58
CA SER A 331 -8.13 -5.72 20.36
C SER A 331 -8.75 -6.96 19.74
N ASN A 332 -7.99 -8.05 19.77
CA ASN A 332 -8.39 -9.30 19.15
C ASN A 332 -8.16 -10.45 20.14
N LEU A 333 -9.14 -11.33 20.25
CA LEU A 333 -9.03 -12.59 20.99
C LEU A 333 -9.12 -13.73 19.99
N ALA A 334 -8.10 -14.57 19.92
CA ALA A 334 -8.08 -15.73 19.07
C ALA A 334 -8.00 -17.00 19.90
N VAL A 335 -8.87 -17.96 19.66
CA VAL A 335 -8.82 -19.31 20.25
C VAL A 335 -8.83 -20.31 19.11
N THR A 336 -7.80 -21.13 19.04
CA THR A 336 -7.65 -22.15 17.99
C THR A 336 -7.45 -23.51 18.62
N TYR A 337 -8.15 -24.51 18.10
CA TYR A 337 -8.00 -25.91 18.45
C TYR A 337 -7.65 -26.74 17.22
N SER A 338 -6.56 -27.51 17.31
CA SER A 338 -6.08 -28.39 16.23
C SER A 338 -6.34 -29.84 16.57
N TYR A 339 -6.99 -30.60 15.67
CA TYR A 339 -7.22 -32.02 15.82
C TYR A 339 -6.95 -32.76 14.53
N LYS A 340 -5.87 -33.54 14.49
CA LYS A 340 -5.40 -34.21 13.27
C LYS A 340 -5.26 -33.22 12.11
N ASN A 341 -6.08 -33.37 11.06
CA ASN A 341 -6.09 -32.51 9.88
C ASN A 341 -7.09 -31.35 9.99
N TRP A 342 -7.84 -31.24 11.10
CA TRP A 342 -8.80 -30.20 11.36
C TRP A 342 -8.21 -29.09 12.23
N GLN A 343 -8.61 -27.87 11.93
CA GLN A 343 -8.35 -26.71 12.78
C GLN A 343 -9.66 -25.93 12.95
N PHE A 344 -10.05 -25.72 14.18
CA PHE A 344 -11.21 -24.92 14.55
C PHE A 344 -10.75 -23.63 15.20
N GLY A 345 -11.38 -22.52 14.85
CA GLY A 345 -10.99 -21.22 15.38
C GLY A 345 -12.20 -20.38 15.76
N VAL A 346 -12.03 -19.60 16.81
CA VAL A 346 -12.91 -18.48 17.19
C VAL A 346 -12.03 -17.25 17.27
N LEU A 347 -12.37 -16.22 16.49
CA LEU A 347 -11.71 -14.94 16.50
C LEU A 347 -12.70 -13.85 16.92
N GLY A 348 -12.44 -13.24 18.07
CA GLY A 348 -13.13 -12.03 18.50
C GLY A 348 -12.37 -10.81 17.99
N LEU A 349 -13.02 -9.95 17.22
CA LEU A 349 -12.47 -8.69 16.75
C LEU A 349 -13.07 -7.53 17.54
N PHE A 350 -12.23 -6.55 17.86
CA PHE A 350 -12.59 -5.39 18.66
C PHE A 350 -13.20 -5.74 20.02
N VAL A 351 -12.72 -6.82 20.63
CA VAL A 351 -13.15 -7.26 21.96
C VAL A 351 -12.90 -6.13 22.96
N PHE A 352 -13.92 -5.80 23.77
CA PHE A 352 -13.93 -4.66 24.70
C PHE A 352 -14.04 -3.26 24.06
N TYR A 353 -14.27 -3.19 22.73
CA TYR A 353 -14.58 -1.93 22.03
C TYR A 353 -16.03 -1.93 21.51
N PRO A 354 -17.05 -1.77 22.41
CA PRO A 354 -18.47 -1.92 22.05
C PRO A 354 -18.97 -0.86 21.07
N HIS A 355 -18.17 0.17 20.83
CA HIS A 355 -18.57 1.30 19.99
C HIS A 355 -18.24 1.12 18.50
N GLY A 356 -17.79 -0.05 18.10
CA GLY A 356 -17.46 -0.37 16.72
C GLY A 356 -16.08 0.13 16.30
N CYS A 357 -15.72 -0.18 15.07
CA CYS A 357 -14.49 0.27 14.45
C CYS A 357 -14.59 1.74 14.06
N VAL A 358 -13.59 2.54 14.35
CA VAL A 358 -13.55 3.96 14.03
C VAL A 358 -12.32 4.27 13.18
N TYR A 359 -12.56 4.87 12.02
CA TYR A 359 -11.53 5.41 11.15
C TYR A 359 -11.52 6.94 11.27
N LYS A 360 -10.34 7.52 11.40
CA LYS A 360 -10.15 8.97 11.48
C LYS A 360 -9.15 9.39 10.43
N ASP A 361 -9.50 10.39 9.66
CA ASP A 361 -8.57 11.09 8.80
C ASP A 361 -8.66 12.60 9.01
N GLU A 362 -7.53 13.26 8.91
CA GLU A 362 -7.43 14.71 9.07
C GLU A 362 -6.63 15.29 7.90
N LEU A 363 -7.15 16.38 7.34
CA LEU A 363 -6.51 17.18 6.29
C LEU A 363 -6.05 18.50 6.90
N PHE A 364 -4.78 18.86 6.67
CA PHE A 364 -4.12 20.05 7.25
C PHE A 364 -3.80 21.12 6.20
N ASN A 365 -4.61 21.18 5.13
CA ASN A 365 -4.41 22.18 4.10
C ASN A 365 -4.74 23.60 4.60
N LYS A 366 -4.03 24.61 4.11
CA LYS A 366 -4.21 26.01 4.52
C LYS A 366 -5.57 26.60 4.11
N TYR A 367 -6.21 26.07 3.09
CA TYR A 367 -7.52 26.53 2.59
C TYR A 367 -8.66 25.67 3.10
N VAL A 368 -8.45 24.35 3.21
CA VAL A 368 -9.48 23.39 3.62
C VAL A 368 -8.94 22.55 4.76
N GLN A 369 -9.55 22.65 5.93
CA GLN A 369 -9.27 21.79 7.07
C GLN A 369 -10.45 20.85 7.26
N GLN A 370 -10.17 19.55 7.24
CA GLN A 370 -11.20 18.53 7.35
C GLN A 370 -10.81 17.48 8.39
N LYS A 371 -11.80 17.08 9.21
CA LYS A 371 -11.65 15.96 10.14
C LYS A 371 -12.81 15.01 9.93
N ASN A 372 -12.49 13.84 9.40
CA ASN A 372 -13.46 12.78 9.19
C ASN A 372 -13.36 11.74 10.28
N LYS A 373 -14.52 11.32 10.78
CA LYS A 373 -14.65 10.21 11.70
C LYS A 373 -15.75 9.28 11.20
N VAL A 374 -15.35 8.13 10.70
CA VAL A 374 -16.28 7.10 10.25
C VAL A 374 -16.38 6.02 11.31
N ARG A 375 -17.59 5.75 11.78
CA ARG A 375 -17.88 4.73 12.77
C ARG A 375 -18.70 3.62 12.14
N LEU A 376 -18.18 2.40 12.22
CA LEU A 376 -18.84 1.18 11.74
C LEU A 376 -19.36 0.41 12.96
N ALA A 377 -20.58 0.74 13.38
CA ALA A 377 -21.16 0.23 14.63
C ALA A 377 -21.38 -1.28 14.63
N ASP A 378 -21.67 -1.86 13.46
CA ASP A 378 -21.87 -3.28 13.23
C ASP A 378 -20.58 -4.11 13.19
N GLN A 379 -19.40 -3.46 13.17
CA GLN A 379 -18.10 -4.12 13.21
C GLN A 379 -17.48 -4.17 14.63
N GLY A 380 -18.17 -3.72 15.65
CA GLY A 380 -17.73 -3.81 17.05
C GLY A 380 -18.05 -5.18 17.65
N ASN A 381 -17.12 -5.73 18.45
CA ASN A 381 -17.30 -7.03 19.13
C ASN A 381 -17.73 -8.17 18.19
N MET A 382 -17.12 -8.25 17.01
CA MET A 382 -17.45 -9.26 16.02
C MET A 382 -16.80 -10.60 16.38
N LEU A 383 -17.57 -11.69 16.28
CA LEU A 383 -17.09 -13.06 16.42
C LEU A 383 -17.07 -13.76 15.06
N VAL A 384 -15.94 -14.36 14.74
CA VAL A 384 -15.75 -15.14 13.52
C VAL A 384 -15.40 -16.57 13.90
N PHE A 385 -16.17 -17.53 13.40
CA PHE A 385 -15.92 -18.96 13.57
C PHE A 385 -15.29 -19.50 12.31
N THR A 386 -14.21 -20.26 12.45
CA THR A 386 -13.52 -20.91 11.34
C THR A 386 -13.38 -22.40 11.57
N ALA A 387 -13.55 -23.17 10.50
CA ALA A 387 -13.18 -24.59 10.48
C ALA A 387 -12.39 -24.84 9.21
N SER A 388 -11.21 -25.38 9.31
CA SER A 388 -10.38 -25.74 8.16
C SER A 388 -9.95 -27.20 8.24
N PHE A 389 -9.91 -27.85 7.08
CA PHE A 389 -9.45 -29.20 6.92
C PHE A 389 -8.28 -29.23 5.94
N ASN A 390 -7.12 -29.68 6.42
CA ASN A 390 -5.93 -29.79 5.61
C ASN A 390 -5.88 -31.15 4.93
N PHE A 391 -6.09 -31.14 3.63
CA PHE A 391 -6.00 -32.33 2.78
C PHE A 391 -4.79 -32.21 1.86
N SER A 392 -3.92 -33.20 1.85
CA SER A 392 -2.83 -33.30 0.88
C SER A 392 -2.73 -34.72 0.35
N HIS A 393 -2.82 -34.87 -0.96
CA HIS A 393 -2.62 -36.14 -1.65
C HIS A 393 -1.71 -35.93 -2.88
N GLY A 394 -0.75 -36.84 -3.10
CA GLY A 394 0.15 -36.81 -4.24
C GLY A 394 1.56 -36.28 -3.94
N ARG A 395 2.39 -36.20 -4.99
CA ARG A 395 3.76 -35.72 -4.89
C ARG A 395 3.80 -34.19 -4.75
N ARG A 396 4.56 -33.68 -3.78
CA ARG A 396 4.83 -32.26 -3.65
C ARG A 396 5.85 -31.85 -4.71
N TYR A 397 5.48 -30.97 -5.63
CA TYR A 397 6.39 -30.32 -6.54
C TYR A 397 6.77 -28.96 -5.98
N HIS A 398 8.06 -28.64 -5.97
CA HIS A 398 8.51 -27.28 -5.73
C HIS A 398 8.16 -26.40 -6.93
N THR A 399 7.16 -25.57 -6.80
CA THR A 399 6.91 -24.50 -7.77
C THR A 399 7.89 -23.37 -7.46
N GLY A 400 8.61 -22.90 -8.48
CA GLY A 400 9.49 -21.74 -8.33
C GLY A 400 8.70 -20.52 -7.83
N SER A 401 9.26 -19.77 -6.87
CA SER A 401 8.64 -18.54 -6.40
C SER A 401 8.73 -17.45 -7.47
N ARG A 402 7.62 -16.77 -7.72
CA ARG A 402 7.58 -15.61 -8.62
C ARG A 402 8.43 -14.48 -8.05
N LYS A 403 9.36 -13.94 -8.84
CA LYS A 403 10.27 -12.86 -8.41
C LYS A 403 9.74 -11.46 -8.69
N LEU A 404 8.83 -11.31 -9.65
CA LEU A 404 8.26 -10.04 -10.08
C LEU A 404 6.75 -10.01 -9.88
N ASN A 405 6.20 -8.82 -9.64
CA ASN A 405 4.76 -8.63 -9.50
C ASN A 405 4.13 -8.37 -10.87
N ASN A 406 3.14 -9.17 -11.25
CA ASN A 406 2.39 -9.07 -12.51
C ASN A 406 0.92 -8.70 -12.27
N SER A 407 0.59 -8.08 -11.15
CA SER A 407 -0.77 -7.58 -10.94
C SER A 407 -1.02 -6.34 -11.80
N ASP A 408 -2.16 -6.30 -12.46
CA ASP A 408 -2.59 -5.20 -13.32
C ASP A 408 -4.09 -5.00 -13.17
N ARG A 409 -4.49 -4.24 -12.14
CA ARG A 409 -5.89 -4.04 -11.74
C ARG A 409 -6.40 -2.61 -11.92
N ASP A 410 -5.50 -1.64 -12.11
CA ASP A 410 -5.88 -0.24 -12.27
C ASP A 410 -6.40 -0.01 -13.71
N ASN A 411 -7.67 0.39 -13.84
CA ASN A 411 -8.34 0.71 -15.09
C ASN A 411 -8.45 2.22 -15.36
N GLY A 412 -8.00 3.06 -14.43
CA GLY A 412 -7.99 4.51 -14.57
C GLY A 412 -9.36 5.19 -14.44
N ILE A 413 -10.45 4.47 -14.17
CA ILE A 413 -11.77 5.08 -13.90
C ILE A 413 -11.79 5.60 -12.46
N ARG A 414 -12.41 6.77 -12.28
CA ARG A 414 -12.62 7.46 -11.00
C ARG A 414 -14.05 7.39 -10.54
#